data_2f8cd194743e63e6f22c99f0465bb2b9
#
_entry.id   2f8cd194743e63e6f22c99f0465bb2b9
#
_cell.length_a   1.000
_cell.length_b   1.000
_cell.length_c   1.000
_cell.angle_alpha   90.00
_cell.angle_beta   90.00
_cell.angle_gamma   90.00
#
_symmetry.space_group_name_H-M   'P 1'
#
loop_
_entity.id
_entity.type
_entity.pdbx_description
1 polymer ?
#
loop_
_entity_poly.entity_id
_entity_poly.type
_entity_poly.pdbx_seq_one_letter_code
_entity_poly.pdbx_strand_id
1 'polypeptide(L)'
;MKGEFLSEKTKAVLWKVVLEYREKRKMALLRNNLEYENFREELYQIKKKAISEIESLKKKAISALKENGINVFEAKDVKEAREIIEKLAEGKTKIIKSKSNVFNEIEEEGFLTDKELTETDLGDFICQIMGEKESHPVLPAIHLTPEEIAKKIKEKFNVDLESKPEKIANFVRNLLREKISQSEIGISGANAITSDGKILILENEGNISLVSKWPQTHIIVSGFEKIVENLESALKIVKASAIWGTGQDFPVYVSIISGPSKTADIQNQVVIGAQGAREVNLILIDNGRTKLLKEGFEEILYCINCGACLNFCPVFHQIGRNYGSKYLGSKGIIFAGFSESFKKAVDSNCFSCTSCMACYQNCPVKINLPELMKKLRGYLEKENLQTGVNKEMIENIREFGNPFGKTEEGKIPKRLYCC
;
A
#
# COMPACT_ATOMS: atom_id res chain seq x y z
N MET A 1 5.61 -23.67 -3.73
CA MET A 1 4.82 -22.43 -3.61
C MET A 1 3.48 -22.78 -2.98
N LYS A 2 3.00 -21.99 -2.03
CA LYS A 2 1.64 -22.12 -1.50
C LYS A 2 0.73 -21.17 -2.30
N GLY A 3 -0.44 -21.66 -2.75
CA GLY A 3 -1.43 -20.89 -3.50
C GLY A 3 -1.54 -21.30 -4.98
N GLU A 4 -2.64 -20.90 -5.59
CA GLU A 4 -2.93 -21.15 -6.99
C GLU A 4 -2.17 -20.19 -7.91
N PHE A 5 -1.83 -20.66 -9.10
CA PHE A 5 -1.28 -19.81 -10.15
C PHE A 5 -2.37 -18.93 -10.75
N LEU A 6 -2.00 -17.72 -11.15
CA LEU A 6 -2.90 -16.85 -11.89
C LEU A 6 -3.30 -17.49 -13.22
N SER A 7 -4.54 -17.21 -13.66
CA SER A 7 -4.99 -17.64 -14.98
C SER A 7 -4.14 -17.00 -16.09
N GLU A 8 -3.99 -17.68 -17.23
CA GLU A 8 -3.26 -17.14 -18.37
C GLU A 8 -3.85 -15.80 -18.85
N LYS A 9 -5.17 -15.62 -18.73
CA LYS A 9 -5.86 -14.35 -19.03
C LYS A 9 -5.34 -13.23 -18.12
N THR A 10 -5.30 -13.47 -16.79
CA THR A 10 -4.81 -12.48 -15.81
C THR A 10 -3.35 -12.15 -16.03
N LYS A 11 -2.51 -13.16 -16.32
CA LYS A 11 -1.10 -12.96 -16.66
C LYS A 11 -0.92 -12.08 -17.90
N ALA A 12 -1.69 -12.34 -18.95
CA ALA A 12 -1.64 -11.53 -20.18
C ALA A 12 -2.02 -10.08 -19.94
N VAL A 13 -3.05 -9.82 -19.13
CA VAL A 13 -3.45 -8.46 -18.74
C VAL A 13 -2.35 -7.77 -17.95
N LEU A 14 -1.76 -8.43 -16.96
CA LEU A 14 -0.64 -7.88 -16.18
C LEU A 14 0.55 -7.51 -17.08
N TRP A 15 0.94 -8.37 -18.02
CA TRP A 15 2.03 -8.08 -18.96
C TRP A 15 1.73 -6.88 -19.86
N LYS A 16 0.51 -6.76 -20.39
CA LYS A 16 0.10 -5.60 -21.16
C LYS A 16 0.24 -4.31 -20.36
N VAL A 17 -0.24 -4.31 -19.13
CA VAL A 17 -0.14 -3.16 -18.21
C VAL A 17 1.32 -2.77 -17.95
N VAL A 18 2.21 -3.76 -17.75
CA VAL A 18 3.64 -3.49 -17.53
C VAL A 18 4.28 -2.77 -18.73
N LEU A 19 4.01 -3.24 -19.94
CA LEU A 19 4.55 -2.62 -21.15
C LEU A 19 4.06 -1.18 -21.31
N GLU A 20 2.76 -0.96 -21.12
CA GLU A 20 2.16 0.38 -21.17
C GLU A 20 2.76 1.33 -20.10
N TYR A 21 2.91 0.86 -18.88
CA TYR A 21 3.49 1.66 -17.79
C TYR A 21 4.94 2.01 -18.03
N ARG A 22 5.71 1.12 -18.60
CA ARG A 22 7.10 1.39 -18.95
C ARG A 22 7.24 2.58 -19.90
N GLU A 23 6.44 2.60 -20.96
CA GLU A 23 6.45 3.70 -21.92
C GLU A 23 5.86 4.99 -21.32
N LYS A 24 4.72 4.91 -20.63
CA LYS A 24 4.13 6.08 -19.95
C LYS A 24 5.10 6.72 -18.97
N ARG A 25 5.80 5.91 -18.14
CA ARG A 25 6.80 6.39 -17.19
C ARG A 25 7.96 7.11 -17.90
N LYS A 26 8.48 6.53 -18.99
CA LYS A 26 9.54 7.15 -19.78
C LYS A 26 9.10 8.52 -20.31
N MET A 27 7.91 8.60 -20.86
CA MET A 27 7.36 9.86 -21.36
C MET A 27 7.11 10.89 -20.24
N ALA A 28 6.63 10.45 -19.08
CA ALA A 28 6.42 11.33 -17.93
C ALA A 28 7.73 11.95 -17.43
N LEU A 29 8.82 11.17 -17.37
CA LEU A 29 10.13 11.68 -17.01
C LEU A 29 10.64 12.70 -18.04
N LEU A 30 10.53 12.41 -19.33
CA LEU A 30 10.92 13.33 -20.40
C LEU A 30 10.17 14.67 -20.34
N ARG A 31 8.83 14.63 -20.21
CA ARG A 31 8.01 15.85 -20.12
C ARG A 31 8.33 16.71 -18.90
N ASN A 32 8.83 16.10 -17.83
CA ASN A 32 9.26 16.79 -16.61
C ASN A 32 10.74 17.17 -16.60
N ASN A 33 11.50 16.96 -17.68
CA ASN A 33 12.95 17.15 -17.74
C ASN A 33 13.69 16.42 -16.62
N LEU A 34 13.23 15.22 -16.24
CA LEU A 34 13.84 14.41 -15.20
C LEU A 34 14.67 13.30 -15.82
N GLU A 35 15.95 13.24 -15.44
CA GLU A 35 16.81 12.12 -15.75
C GLU A 35 16.54 10.99 -14.76
N TYR A 36 16.38 9.75 -15.25
CA TYR A 36 15.89 8.62 -14.48
C TYR A 36 16.73 8.30 -13.23
N GLU A 37 18.06 8.19 -13.38
CA GLU A 37 18.93 7.82 -12.27
C GLU A 37 19.14 8.97 -11.30
N ASN A 38 19.24 10.23 -11.77
CA ASN A 38 19.39 11.40 -10.93
C ASN A 38 18.16 11.62 -10.05
N PHE A 39 16.95 11.46 -10.62
CA PHE A 39 15.73 11.62 -9.83
C PHE A 39 15.56 10.49 -8.82
N ARG A 40 15.92 9.26 -9.18
CA ARG A 40 15.94 8.13 -8.23
C ARG A 40 16.93 8.36 -7.09
N GLU A 41 18.12 8.88 -7.40
CA GLU A 41 19.12 9.21 -6.38
C GLU A 41 18.59 10.29 -5.43
N GLU A 42 18.00 11.35 -5.95
CA GLU A 42 17.40 12.41 -5.15
C GLU A 42 16.31 11.84 -4.21
N LEU A 43 15.41 11.03 -4.70
CA LEU A 43 14.35 10.39 -3.91
C LEU A 43 14.92 9.44 -2.84
N TYR A 44 15.97 8.70 -3.19
CA TYR A 44 16.67 7.83 -2.25
C TYR A 44 17.28 8.64 -1.12
N GLN A 45 17.98 9.74 -1.42
CA GLN A 45 18.60 10.60 -0.40
C GLN A 45 17.54 11.26 0.49
N ILE A 46 16.42 11.73 -0.06
CA ILE A 46 15.29 12.25 0.73
C ILE A 46 14.80 11.20 1.74
N LYS A 47 14.56 9.96 1.29
CA LYS A 47 14.04 8.90 2.17
C LYS A 47 15.08 8.39 3.16
N LYS A 48 16.32 8.23 2.73
CA LYS A 48 17.43 7.83 3.60
C LYS A 48 17.65 8.84 4.73
N LYS A 49 17.74 10.13 4.40
CA LYS A 49 17.86 11.21 5.39
C LYS A 49 16.66 11.21 6.34
N ALA A 50 15.43 11.15 5.81
CA ALA A 50 14.24 11.17 6.64
C ALA A 50 14.20 10.00 7.64
N ILE A 51 14.60 8.79 7.22
CA ILE A 51 14.60 7.62 8.11
C ILE A 51 15.77 7.68 9.10
N SER A 52 16.95 8.18 8.71
CA SER A 52 18.07 8.35 9.67
C SER A 52 17.79 9.38 10.76
N GLU A 53 16.93 10.37 10.48
CA GLU A 53 16.56 11.45 11.42
C GLU A 53 15.13 11.26 11.98
N ILE A 54 14.53 10.08 11.83
CA ILE A 54 13.09 9.89 12.02
C ILE A 54 12.57 10.29 13.39
N GLU A 55 13.31 10.03 14.47
CA GLU A 55 12.90 10.40 15.83
C GLU A 55 12.79 11.93 16.01
N SER A 56 13.73 12.69 15.41
CA SER A 56 13.71 14.15 15.44
C SER A 56 12.58 14.70 14.58
N LEU A 57 12.44 14.19 13.34
CA LEU A 57 11.40 14.63 12.41
C LEU A 57 9.99 14.30 12.94
N LYS A 58 9.81 13.13 13.55
CA LYS A 58 8.55 12.73 14.18
C LYS A 58 8.13 13.68 15.30
N LYS A 59 9.06 14.03 16.20
CA LYS A 59 8.78 15.00 17.27
C LYS A 59 8.36 16.36 16.73
N LYS A 60 9.10 16.89 15.73
CA LYS A 60 8.77 18.17 15.08
C LYS A 60 7.40 18.11 14.40
N ALA A 61 7.13 17.06 13.62
CA ALA A 61 5.86 16.87 12.93
C ALA A 61 4.68 16.83 13.91
N ILE A 62 4.79 16.06 15.00
CA ILE A 62 3.74 15.94 16.00
C ILE A 62 3.46 17.30 16.67
N SER A 63 4.50 18.08 17.03
CA SER A 63 4.32 19.43 17.59
C SER A 63 3.60 20.33 16.61
N ALA A 64 4.08 20.45 15.39
CA ALA A 64 3.50 21.32 14.38
C ALA A 64 2.08 20.92 13.97
N LEU A 65 1.77 19.62 13.89
CA LEU A 65 0.43 19.11 13.62
C LEU A 65 -0.55 19.49 14.74
N LYS A 66 -0.15 19.34 16.01
CA LYS A 66 -0.96 19.72 17.18
C LYS A 66 -1.20 21.24 17.24
N GLU A 67 -0.16 22.04 16.97
CA GLU A 67 -0.27 23.50 16.87
C GLU A 67 -1.25 23.93 15.77
N ASN A 68 -1.33 23.17 14.69
CA ASN A 68 -2.28 23.38 13.60
C ASN A 68 -3.71 22.85 13.89
N GLY A 69 -3.95 22.28 15.08
CA GLY A 69 -5.26 21.77 15.51
C GLY A 69 -5.58 20.36 15.05
N ILE A 70 -4.58 19.57 14.68
CA ILE A 70 -4.74 18.15 14.37
C ILE A 70 -4.50 17.32 15.64
N ASN A 71 -5.43 16.44 15.97
CA ASN A 71 -5.23 15.46 17.04
C ASN A 71 -4.26 14.38 16.55
N VAL A 72 -3.16 14.17 17.27
CA VAL A 72 -2.16 13.17 16.90
C VAL A 72 -2.09 12.08 17.96
N PHE A 73 -2.31 10.84 17.52
CA PHE A 73 -2.21 9.61 18.30
C PHE A 73 -1.04 8.80 17.80
N GLU A 74 -0.31 8.18 18.70
CA GLU A 74 0.72 7.19 18.37
C GLU A 74 0.21 5.81 18.78
N ALA A 75 0.28 4.82 17.86
CA ALA A 75 -0.13 3.45 18.10
C ALA A 75 1.08 2.52 17.91
N LYS A 76 1.37 1.70 18.92
CA LYS A 76 2.51 0.77 18.86
C LYS A 76 2.27 -0.42 17.92
N ASP A 77 1.01 -0.81 17.77
CA ASP A 77 0.58 -1.96 16.98
C ASP A 77 -0.84 -1.76 16.40
N VAL A 78 -1.29 -2.75 15.64
CA VAL A 78 -2.62 -2.72 15.00
C VAL A 78 -3.76 -2.75 16.02
N LYS A 79 -3.56 -3.36 17.19
CA LYS A 79 -4.58 -3.44 18.23
C LYS A 79 -4.86 -2.05 18.81
N GLU A 80 -3.81 -1.34 19.21
CA GLU A 80 -3.94 0.02 19.75
C GLU A 80 -4.51 0.99 18.70
N ALA A 81 -4.12 0.84 17.42
CA ALA A 81 -4.69 1.64 16.34
C ALA A 81 -6.19 1.39 16.17
N ARG A 82 -6.67 0.15 16.28
CA ARG A 82 -8.11 -0.19 16.26
C ARG A 82 -8.85 0.44 17.43
N GLU A 83 -8.35 0.30 18.63
CA GLU A 83 -8.95 0.89 19.84
C GLU A 83 -9.13 2.42 19.71
N ILE A 84 -8.14 3.10 19.12
CA ILE A 84 -8.23 4.53 18.85
C ILE A 84 -9.32 4.82 17.80
N ILE A 85 -9.37 4.07 16.69
CA ILE A 85 -10.38 4.28 15.64
C ILE A 85 -11.78 4.00 16.17
N GLU A 86 -11.99 2.92 16.91
CA GLU A 86 -13.28 2.56 17.50
C GLU A 86 -13.78 3.66 18.46
N LYS A 87 -12.89 4.22 19.27
CA LYS A 87 -13.21 5.35 20.16
C LYS A 87 -13.59 6.61 19.37
N LEU A 88 -12.86 6.92 18.28
CA LEU A 88 -13.20 8.06 17.40
C LEU A 88 -14.51 7.83 16.63
N ALA A 89 -14.88 6.57 16.40
CA ALA A 89 -16.10 6.16 15.71
C ALA A 89 -17.28 5.87 16.66
N GLU A 90 -17.14 6.12 17.95
CA GLU A 90 -18.21 5.88 18.92
C GLU A 90 -19.46 6.72 18.57
N GLY A 91 -20.64 6.09 18.59
CA GLY A 91 -21.91 6.73 18.23
C GLY A 91 -22.10 7.05 16.75
N LYS A 92 -21.16 6.70 15.88
CA LYS A 92 -21.23 6.89 14.44
C LYS A 92 -21.49 5.55 13.75
N THR A 93 -22.21 5.59 12.61
CA THR A 93 -22.63 4.38 11.90
C THR A 93 -22.11 4.32 10.46
N LYS A 94 -21.91 5.45 9.80
CA LYS A 94 -21.57 5.55 8.38
C LYS A 94 -20.14 6.07 8.19
N ILE A 95 -19.27 5.20 7.77
CA ILE A 95 -17.86 5.47 7.56
C ILE A 95 -17.52 5.27 6.09
N ILE A 96 -16.87 6.26 5.48
CA ILE A 96 -16.26 6.12 4.15
C ILE A 96 -14.74 6.07 4.29
N LYS A 97 -14.11 5.26 3.47
CA LYS A 97 -12.65 5.21 3.43
C LYS A 97 -12.11 5.33 2.01
N SER A 98 -10.96 5.95 1.89
CA SER A 98 -10.16 5.88 0.68
C SER A 98 -9.17 4.75 0.75
N LYS A 99 -8.67 4.34 -0.41
CA LYS A 99 -7.59 3.37 -0.51
C LYS A 99 -6.41 3.75 0.38
N SER A 100 -6.02 2.86 1.29
CA SER A 100 -4.90 3.07 2.20
C SER A 100 -4.20 1.77 2.53
N ASN A 101 -2.95 1.64 2.07
CA ASN A 101 -2.15 0.46 2.39
C ASN A 101 -1.86 0.32 3.89
N VAL A 102 -1.79 1.43 4.65
CA VAL A 102 -1.58 1.38 6.10
C VAL A 102 -2.86 0.98 6.81
N PHE A 103 -4.03 1.41 6.33
CA PHE A 103 -5.29 0.94 6.88
C PHE A 103 -5.47 -0.57 6.69
N ASN A 104 -5.02 -1.13 5.56
CA ASN A 104 -5.05 -2.56 5.32
C ASN A 104 -4.21 -3.37 6.34
N GLU A 105 -3.22 -2.76 7.00
CA GLU A 105 -2.52 -3.41 8.12
C GLU A 105 -3.48 -3.66 9.30
N ILE A 106 -4.37 -2.70 9.54
CA ILE A 106 -5.30 -2.67 10.69
C ILE A 106 -6.55 -3.51 10.40
N GLU A 107 -6.99 -3.53 9.13
CA GLU A 107 -8.24 -4.19 8.72
C GLU A 107 -8.17 -5.71 8.94
N GLU A 108 -9.12 -6.23 9.70
CA GLU A 108 -9.28 -7.64 10.04
C GLU A 108 -10.75 -7.98 10.14
N GLU A 109 -11.07 -9.27 10.01
CA GLU A 109 -12.43 -9.76 10.25
C GLU A 109 -12.89 -9.41 11.67
N GLY A 110 -14.06 -8.82 11.79
CA GLY A 110 -14.59 -8.35 13.07
C GLY A 110 -14.36 -6.87 13.38
N PHE A 111 -13.44 -6.18 12.67
CA PHE A 111 -13.18 -4.76 12.90
C PHE A 111 -14.24 -3.88 12.22
N LEU A 112 -14.86 -2.96 12.96
CA LEU A 112 -15.92 -2.04 12.51
C LEU A 112 -17.15 -2.75 11.89
N THR A 113 -17.47 -3.97 12.29
CA THR A 113 -18.59 -4.75 11.72
C THR A 113 -19.96 -4.22 12.09
N ASP A 114 -20.06 -3.44 13.15
CA ASP A 114 -21.26 -2.70 13.56
C ASP A 114 -21.46 -1.39 12.78
N LYS A 115 -20.54 -1.05 11.87
CA LYS A 115 -20.53 0.15 11.04
C LYS A 115 -20.74 -0.17 9.57
N GLU A 116 -21.35 0.74 8.85
CA GLU A 116 -21.36 0.71 7.38
C GLU A 116 -20.07 1.31 6.85
N LEU A 117 -19.06 0.46 6.59
CA LEU A 117 -17.78 0.85 6.01
C LEU A 117 -17.85 0.78 4.47
N THR A 118 -17.71 1.91 3.80
CA THR A 118 -17.77 2.01 2.33
C THR A 118 -16.42 2.44 1.74
N GLU A 119 -15.89 1.64 0.82
CA GLU A 119 -14.76 2.02 -0.03
C GLU A 119 -15.17 3.12 -1.01
N THR A 120 -14.30 4.09 -1.26
CA THR A 120 -14.59 5.18 -2.20
C THR A 120 -13.75 5.18 -3.47
N ASP A 121 -12.65 4.41 -3.51
CA ASP A 121 -11.92 4.10 -4.75
C ASP A 121 -12.77 3.17 -5.61
N LEU A 122 -12.91 3.46 -6.91
CA LEU A 122 -13.76 2.69 -7.81
C LEU A 122 -13.41 1.20 -7.83
N GLY A 123 -12.13 0.88 -7.92
CA GLY A 123 -11.67 -0.51 -8.00
C GLY A 123 -11.83 -1.26 -6.67
N ASP A 124 -11.53 -0.61 -5.55
CA ASP A 124 -11.70 -1.20 -4.21
C ASP A 124 -13.18 -1.38 -3.88
N PHE A 125 -14.05 -0.45 -4.28
CA PHE A 125 -15.49 -0.59 -4.10
C PHE A 125 -16.08 -1.73 -4.97
N ILE A 126 -15.59 -1.90 -6.19
CA ILE A 126 -15.95 -3.06 -7.02
C ILE A 126 -15.54 -4.35 -6.32
N CYS A 127 -14.31 -4.46 -5.79
CA CYS A 127 -13.88 -5.61 -5.00
C CYS A 127 -14.79 -5.83 -3.78
N GLN A 128 -15.18 -4.76 -3.08
CA GLN A 128 -16.12 -4.82 -1.96
C GLN A 128 -17.50 -5.34 -2.37
N ILE A 129 -18.03 -4.91 -3.53
CA ILE A 129 -19.28 -5.43 -4.08
C ILE A 129 -19.17 -6.93 -4.42
N MET A 130 -18.04 -7.33 -5.01
CA MET A 130 -17.79 -8.72 -5.40
C MET A 130 -17.54 -9.64 -4.20
N GLY A 131 -17.17 -9.09 -3.04
CA GLY A 131 -16.74 -9.86 -1.87
C GLY A 131 -15.33 -10.43 -2.04
N GLU A 132 -14.51 -9.79 -2.87
CA GLU A 132 -13.14 -10.20 -3.19
C GLU A 132 -12.13 -9.19 -2.65
N LYS A 133 -10.89 -9.64 -2.45
CA LYS A 133 -9.78 -8.76 -2.08
C LYS A 133 -9.11 -8.22 -3.33
N GLU A 134 -8.57 -7.00 -3.22
CA GLU A 134 -7.80 -6.36 -4.29
C GLU A 134 -6.63 -7.24 -4.75
N SER A 135 -6.41 -7.36 -6.06
CA SER A 135 -5.35 -8.20 -6.64
C SER A 135 -4.05 -7.43 -6.92
N HIS A 136 -4.11 -6.10 -6.97
CA HIS A 136 -2.97 -5.22 -7.24
C HIS A 136 -3.13 -3.90 -6.48
N PRO A 137 -2.05 -3.31 -5.89
CA PRO A 137 -2.15 -2.12 -5.04
C PRO A 137 -2.57 -0.85 -5.77
N VAL A 138 -2.43 -0.78 -7.10
CA VAL A 138 -2.81 0.39 -7.92
C VAL A 138 -4.05 0.10 -8.78
N LEU A 139 -4.25 -1.15 -9.18
CA LEU A 139 -5.35 -1.61 -10.02
C LEU A 139 -6.10 -2.75 -9.31
N PRO A 140 -6.88 -2.48 -8.26
CA PRO A 140 -7.43 -3.52 -7.39
C PRO A 140 -8.30 -4.55 -8.11
N ALA A 141 -9.17 -4.11 -9.02
CA ALA A 141 -10.13 -4.94 -9.75
C ALA A 141 -9.64 -5.44 -11.12
N ILE A 142 -8.32 -5.41 -11.41
CA ILE A 142 -7.75 -5.76 -12.71
C ILE A 142 -8.06 -7.21 -13.16
N HIS A 143 -8.37 -8.08 -12.23
CA HIS A 143 -8.69 -9.50 -12.48
C HIS A 143 -10.17 -9.73 -12.84
N LEU A 144 -11.04 -8.73 -12.66
CA LEU A 144 -12.48 -8.82 -12.91
C LEU A 144 -12.83 -8.32 -14.32
N THR A 145 -13.85 -8.95 -14.93
CA THR A 145 -14.37 -8.52 -16.23
C THR A 145 -15.61 -7.64 -16.04
N PRO A 146 -15.92 -6.75 -17.03
CA PRO A 146 -17.14 -5.96 -16.98
C PRO A 146 -18.42 -6.80 -16.87
N GLU A 147 -18.44 -8.00 -17.47
CA GLU A 147 -19.57 -8.93 -17.44
C GLU A 147 -19.80 -9.49 -16.02
N GLU A 148 -18.73 -9.90 -15.36
CA GLU A 148 -18.78 -10.41 -13.98
C GLU A 148 -19.29 -9.32 -13.02
N ILE A 149 -18.77 -8.09 -13.18
CA ILE A 149 -19.15 -6.93 -12.36
C ILE A 149 -20.63 -6.57 -12.60
N ALA A 150 -21.08 -6.46 -13.86
CA ALA A 150 -22.48 -6.16 -14.20
C ALA A 150 -23.45 -7.19 -13.67
N LYS A 151 -23.10 -8.49 -13.78
CA LYS A 151 -23.90 -9.60 -13.21
C LYS A 151 -24.03 -9.45 -11.69
N LYS A 152 -22.93 -9.16 -10.98
CA LYS A 152 -22.96 -8.98 -9.53
C LYS A 152 -23.77 -7.76 -9.09
N ILE A 153 -23.69 -6.66 -9.85
CA ILE A 153 -24.52 -5.46 -9.61
C ILE A 153 -26.01 -5.81 -9.76
N LYS A 154 -26.38 -6.57 -10.80
CA LYS A 154 -27.75 -7.03 -10.99
C LYS A 154 -28.23 -7.89 -9.80
N GLU A 155 -27.41 -8.83 -9.34
CA GLU A 155 -27.73 -9.68 -8.18
C GLU A 155 -27.92 -8.87 -6.89
N LYS A 156 -27.04 -7.88 -6.64
CA LYS A 156 -27.01 -7.17 -5.35
C LYS A 156 -27.95 -5.98 -5.28
N PHE A 157 -28.12 -5.26 -6.40
CA PHE A 157 -28.86 -4.00 -6.45
C PHE A 157 -30.13 -4.06 -7.33
N ASN A 158 -30.40 -5.21 -7.99
CA ASN A 158 -31.51 -5.41 -8.92
C ASN A 158 -31.53 -4.39 -10.08
N VAL A 159 -30.32 -3.98 -10.55
CA VAL A 159 -30.13 -3.04 -11.66
C VAL A 159 -29.49 -3.77 -12.82
N ASP A 160 -30.11 -3.72 -13.98
CA ASP A 160 -29.59 -4.33 -15.22
C ASP A 160 -28.70 -3.29 -15.94
N LEU A 161 -27.40 -3.58 -16.04
CA LEU A 161 -26.42 -2.70 -16.67
C LEU A 161 -25.79 -3.37 -17.89
N GLU A 162 -25.54 -2.59 -18.93
CA GLU A 162 -24.65 -3.01 -20.00
C GLU A 162 -23.25 -3.28 -19.43
N SER A 163 -22.61 -4.39 -19.86
CA SER A 163 -21.25 -4.77 -19.46
C SER A 163 -20.19 -3.87 -20.11
N LYS A 164 -20.31 -2.55 -19.92
CA LYS A 164 -19.39 -1.53 -20.41
C LYS A 164 -18.77 -0.79 -19.23
N PRO A 165 -17.45 -0.57 -19.23
CA PRO A 165 -16.75 0.12 -18.13
C PRO A 165 -17.38 1.47 -17.76
N GLU A 166 -17.80 2.28 -18.75
CA GLU A 166 -18.37 3.59 -18.51
C GLU A 166 -19.74 3.52 -17.80
N LYS A 167 -20.56 2.50 -18.13
CA LYS A 167 -21.87 2.29 -17.49
C LYS A 167 -21.71 1.85 -16.05
N ILE A 168 -20.77 0.92 -15.80
CA ILE A 168 -20.42 0.45 -14.47
C ILE A 168 -19.87 1.61 -13.62
N ALA A 169 -18.91 2.39 -14.14
CA ALA A 169 -18.34 3.53 -13.45
C ALA A 169 -19.40 4.59 -13.09
N ASN A 170 -20.32 4.90 -13.99
CA ASN A 170 -21.41 5.85 -13.73
C ASN A 170 -22.39 5.35 -12.66
N PHE A 171 -22.72 4.07 -12.67
CA PHE A 171 -23.56 3.46 -11.62
C PHE A 171 -22.86 3.56 -10.25
N VAL A 172 -21.61 3.11 -10.17
CA VAL A 172 -20.82 3.16 -8.93
C VAL A 172 -20.65 4.61 -8.44
N ARG A 173 -20.39 5.55 -9.35
CA ARG A 173 -20.29 6.98 -9.00
C ARG A 173 -21.55 7.51 -8.31
N ASN A 174 -22.72 7.18 -8.85
CA ASN A 174 -23.98 7.66 -8.27
C ASN A 174 -24.23 7.04 -6.89
N LEU A 175 -23.99 5.73 -6.75
CA LEU A 175 -24.12 5.02 -5.50
C LEU A 175 -23.14 5.54 -4.43
N LEU A 176 -21.89 5.77 -4.80
CA LEU A 176 -20.88 6.33 -3.90
C LEU A 176 -21.21 7.76 -3.46
N ARG A 177 -21.73 8.61 -4.36
CA ARG A 177 -22.14 9.97 -4.00
C ARG A 177 -23.23 9.98 -2.93
N GLU A 178 -24.20 9.09 -3.02
CA GLU A 178 -25.23 8.94 -1.99
C GLU A 178 -24.61 8.53 -0.65
N LYS A 179 -23.76 7.49 -0.64
CA LYS A 179 -23.07 7.01 0.56
C LYS A 179 -22.15 8.09 1.18
N ILE A 180 -21.40 8.81 0.36
CA ILE A 180 -20.54 9.90 0.80
C ILE A 180 -21.37 11.02 1.45
N SER A 181 -22.51 11.39 0.84
CA SER A 181 -23.36 12.48 1.38
C SER A 181 -23.92 12.18 2.76
N GLN A 182 -24.04 10.92 3.14
CA GLN A 182 -24.56 10.46 4.42
C GLN A 182 -23.45 10.11 5.43
N SER A 183 -22.18 10.20 5.02
CA SER A 183 -21.07 9.77 5.87
C SER A 183 -20.78 10.72 7.02
N GLU A 184 -20.41 10.15 8.16
CA GLU A 184 -20.07 10.85 9.40
C GLU A 184 -18.57 10.92 9.65
N ILE A 185 -17.85 9.89 9.18
CA ILE A 185 -16.39 9.74 9.30
C ILE A 185 -15.80 9.44 7.92
N GLY A 186 -14.69 10.10 7.63
CA GLY A 186 -13.83 9.77 6.50
C GLY A 186 -12.49 9.22 6.98
N ILE A 187 -12.06 8.08 6.43
CA ILE A 187 -10.76 7.47 6.75
C ILE A 187 -9.86 7.52 5.50
N SER A 188 -8.65 8.05 5.66
CA SER A 188 -7.65 8.07 4.60
C SER A 188 -6.27 7.62 5.09
N GLY A 189 -5.35 7.41 4.14
CA GLY A 189 -3.92 7.32 4.42
C GLY A 189 -3.22 8.66 4.18
N ALA A 190 -1.87 8.63 4.26
CA ALA A 190 -1.01 9.73 3.82
C ALA A 190 0.08 9.23 2.88
N ASN A 191 0.42 10.03 1.86
CA ASN A 191 1.55 9.77 0.98
C ASN A 191 2.85 10.35 1.54
N ALA A 192 2.77 11.54 2.15
CA ALA A 192 3.87 12.16 2.88
C ALA A 192 3.31 13.05 4.01
N ILE A 193 4.10 13.22 5.07
CA ILE A 193 3.85 14.13 6.18
C ILE A 193 5.12 14.97 6.35
N THR A 194 4.99 16.28 6.46
CA THR A 194 6.15 17.15 6.63
C THR A 194 6.44 17.45 8.11
N SER A 195 7.69 17.69 8.44
CA SER A 195 8.08 18.02 9.82
C SER A 195 7.47 19.34 10.33
N ASP A 196 7.02 20.21 9.42
CA ASP A 196 6.32 21.46 9.70
C ASP A 196 4.77 21.32 9.68
N GLY A 197 4.27 20.08 9.76
CA GLY A 197 2.85 19.81 10.06
C GLY A 197 1.90 19.88 8.86
N LYS A 198 2.31 19.40 7.69
CA LYS A 198 1.45 19.25 6.50
C LYS A 198 1.30 17.78 6.12
N ILE A 199 0.10 17.35 5.80
CA ILE A 199 -0.22 15.99 5.36
C ILE A 199 -0.60 16.04 3.88
N LEU A 200 0.12 15.29 3.04
CA LEU A 200 -0.11 15.24 1.61
C LEU A 200 -0.78 13.91 1.24
N ILE A 201 -1.87 14.01 0.48
CA ILE A 201 -2.61 12.86 -0.05
C ILE A 201 -2.80 13.07 -1.54
N LEU A 202 -2.34 12.13 -2.36
CA LEU A 202 -2.52 12.15 -3.81
C LEU A 202 -3.78 11.36 -4.21
N GLU A 203 -4.47 11.82 -5.25
CA GLU A 203 -5.63 11.14 -5.82
C GLU A 203 -5.80 11.42 -7.31
N ASN A 204 -6.53 10.54 -8.00
CA ASN A 204 -6.87 10.72 -9.41
C ASN A 204 -8.38 10.83 -9.65
N GLU A 205 -9.20 10.27 -8.77
CA GLU A 205 -10.66 10.17 -8.93
C GLU A 205 -11.43 11.31 -8.25
N GLY A 206 -10.80 12.05 -7.36
CA GLY A 206 -11.45 13.09 -6.54
C GLY A 206 -12.17 12.53 -5.31
N ASN A 207 -12.10 11.23 -5.07
CA ASN A 207 -12.73 10.54 -3.96
C ASN A 207 -12.09 10.89 -2.60
N ILE A 208 -10.77 11.04 -2.54
CA ILE A 208 -10.06 11.38 -1.30
C ILE A 208 -10.39 12.80 -0.85
N SER A 209 -10.56 13.73 -1.78
CA SER A 209 -11.06 15.08 -1.49
C SER A 209 -12.42 15.05 -0.79
N LEU A 210 -13.29 14.13 -1.21
CA LEU A 210 -14.60 13.93 -0.57
C LEU A 210 -14.46 13.26 0.81
N VAL A 211 -13.64 12.21 0.91
CA VAL A 211 -13.38 11.50 2.19
C VAL A 211 -12.78 12.42 3.24
N SER A 212 -11.87 13.31 2.85
CA SER A 212 -11.15 14.17 3.79
C SER A 212 -11.90 15.46 4.17
N LYS A 213 -12.90 15.87 3.38
CA LYS A 213 -13.55 17.18 3.56
C LYS A 213 -15.05 17.08 3.85
N TRP A 214 -15.75 16.08 3.32
CA TRP A 214 -17.20 15.99 3.47
C TRP A 214 -17.63 15.60 4.89
N PRO A 215 -17.11 14.52 5.51
CA PRO A 215 -17.47 14.17 6.89
C PRO A 215 -16.94 15.20 7.88
N GLN A 216 -17.62 15.31 9.02
CA GLN A 216 -17.17 16.20 10.10
C GLN A 216 -15.88 15.73 10.76
N THR A 217 -15.64 14.42 10.77
CA THR A 217 -14.44 13.80 11.34
C THR A 217 -13.63 13.13 10.24
N HIS A 218 -12.37 13.54 10.09
CA HIS A 218 -11.40 12.93 9.21
C HIS A 218 -10.33 12.20 10.03
N ILE A 219 -10.19 10.89 9.83
CA ILE A 219 -9.17 10.05 10.44
C ILE A 219 -8.12 9.69 9.39
N ILE A 220 -6.88 10.00 9.67
CA ILE A 220 -5.74 9.70 8.79
C ILE A 220 -4.90 8.62 9.47
N VAL A 221 -4.69 7.47 8.80
CA VAL A 221 -3.85 6.40 9.33
C VAL A 221 -2.55 6.34 8.52
N SER A 222 -1.43 6.51 9.17
CA SER A 222 -0.12 6.56 8.53
C SER A 222 0.96 5.89 9.37
N GLY A 223 1.90 5.24 8.71
CA GLY A 223 3.14 4.88 9.37
C GLY A 223 4.07 6.11 9.49
N PHE A 224 4.89 6.13 10.52
CA PHE A 224 5.80 7.26 10.75
C PHE A 224 6.86 7.40 9.63
N GLU A 225 7.10 6.36 8.86
CA GLU A 225 8.02 6.39 7.70
C GLU A 225 7.56 7.32 6.58
N LYS A 226 6.35 7.84 6.65
CA LYS A 226 5.84 8.86 5.71
C LYS A 226 6.29 10.29 6.05
N ILE A 227 6.91 10.48 7.21
CA ILE A 227 7.42 11.79 7.61
C ILE A 227 8.69 12.12 6.82
N VAL A 228 8.74 13.35 6.32
CA VAL A 228 9.88 13.93 5.60
C VAL A 228 10.15 15.35 6.10
N GLU A 229 11.29 15.91 5.73
CA GLU A 229 11.77 17.18 6.27
C GLU A 229 10.83 18.36 5.96
N ASN A 230 10.40 18.49 4.69
CA ASN A 230 9.71 19.68 4.21
C ASN A 230 8.75 19.40 3.05
N LEU A 231 8.00 20.43 2.63
CA LEU A 231 7.02 20.35 1.56
C LEU A 231 7.65 20.02 0.20
N GLU A 232 8.84 20.51 -0.11
CA GLU A 232 9.52 20.21 -1.35
C GLU A 232 9.81 18.71 -1.49
N SER A 233 10.39 18.11 -0.45
CA SER A 233 10.62 16.66 -0.37
C SER A 233 9.32 15.86 -0.49
N ALA A 234 8.25 16.30 0.16
CA ALA A 234 6.95 15.68 0.09
C ALA A 234 6.35 15.71 -1.33
N LEU A 235 6.44 16.85 -2.02
CA LEU A 235 5.97 17.01 -3.40
C LEU A 235 6.76 16.14 -4.40
N LYS A 236 8.08 15.99 -4.20
CA LYS A 236 8.91 15.07 -5.00
C LYS A 236 8.46 13.61 -4.83
N ILE A 237 8.13 13.19 -3.61
CA ILE A 237 7.57 11.85 -3.34
C ILE A 237 6.21 11.66 -4.00
N VAL A 238 5.33 12.65 -3.90
CA VAL A 238 4.00 12.65 -4.54
C VAL A 238 4.14 12.53 -6.06
N LYS A 239 5.02 13.33 -6.67
CA LYS A 239 5.34 13.26 -8.10
C LYS A 239 5.88 11.90 -8.51
N ALA A 240 6.85 11.38 -7.76
CA ALA A 240 7.41 10.05 -8.00
C ALA A 240 6.34 8.95 -7.89
N SER A 241 5.41 9.06 -6.94
CA SER A 241 4.31 8.10 -6.80
C SER A 241 3.41 8.06 -8.04
N ALA A 242 3.13 9.20 -8.67
CA ALA A 242 2.38 9.26 -9.93
C ALA A 242 3.18 8.67 -11.11
N ILE A 243 4.44 9.07 -11.27
CA ILE A 243 5.30 8.62 -12.38
C ILE A 243 5.52 7.10 -12.33
N TRP A 244 5.84 6.54 -11.14
CA TRP A 244 6.12 5.11 -10.98
C TRP A 244 4.88 4.24 -10.77
N GLY A 245 3.79 4.82 -10.25
CA GLY A 245 2.54 4.09 -9.98
C GLY A 245 1.65 3.98 -11.21
N THR A 246 1.45 5.06 -11.94
CA THR A 246 0.49 5.15 -13.06
C THR A 246 1.08 5.64 -14.37
N GLY A 247 2.32 6.12 -14.38
CA GLY A 247 2.96 6.74 -15.54
C GLY A 247 2.44 8.14 -15.85
N GLN A 248 1.79 8.81 -14.89
CA GLN A 248 1.32 10.19 -15.00
C GLN A 248 2.46 11.16 -14.66
N ASP A 249 2.44 12.35 -15.24
CA ASP A 249 3.42 13.41 -14.98
C ASP A 249 3.33 13.93 -13.54
N PHE A 250 2.10 14.01 -13.04
CA PHE A 250 1.71 14.41 -11.70
C PHE A 250 0.33 13.80 -11.38
N PRO A 251 -0.07 13.61 -10.11
CA PRO A 251 -1.43 13.19 -9.80
C PRO A 251 -2.45 14.22 -10.26
N VAL A 252 -3.69 13.81 -10.53
CA VAL A 252 -4.76 14.75 -10.92
C VAL A 252 -5.03 15.77 -9.81
N TYR A 253 -5.02 15.31 -8.57
CA TYR A 253 -5.20 16.17 -7.40
C TYR A 253 -4.19 15.83 -6.30
N VAL A 254 -3.82 16.83 -5.53
CA VAL A 254 -3.05 16.70 -4.29
C VAL A 254 -3.72 17.52 -3.21
N SER A 255 -4.23 16.86 -2.18
CA SER A 255 -4.71 17.54 -0.98
C SER A 255 -3.56 17.76 -0.02
N ILE A 256 -3.35 19.01 0.41
CA ILE A 256 -2.39 19.38 1.47
C ILE A 256 -3.22 19.84 2.66
N ILE A 257 -3.19 19.07 3.74
CA ILE A 257 -4.00 19.27 4.95
C ILE A 257 -3.07 19.76 6.05
N SER A 258 -3.35 20.96 6.56
CA SER A 258 -2.58 21.59 7.64
C SER A 258 -3.43 21.85 8.89
N GLY A 259 -4.60 21.23 9.00
CA GLY A 259 -5.53 21.42 10.13
C GLY A 259 -6.99 21.24 9.74
N PRO A 260 -7.90 21.39 10.68
CA PRO A 260 -9.34 21.38 10.42
C PRO A 260 -9.76 22.56 9.56
N SER A 261 -10.90 22.39 8.89
CA SER A 261 -11.52 23.48 8.11
C SER A 261 -11.83 24.68 9.01
N LYS A 262 -11.53 25.88 8.55
CA LYS A 262 -11.80 27.13 9.32
C LYS A 262 -12.09 28.30 8.38
N THR A 263 -12.89 29.25 8.88
CA THR A 263 -13.11 30.56 8.25
C THR A 263 -13.09 31.66 9.30
N ALA A 264 -12.79 32.87 8.89
CA ALA A 264 -12.87 34.09 9.71
C ALA A 264 -13.78 35.17 9.09
N ASP A 265 -14.61 34.79 8.10
CA ASP A 265 -15.41 35.73 7.31
C ASP A 265 -16.53 36.43 8.11
N ILE A 266 -16.89 35.91 9.30
CA ILE A 266 -17.90 36.47 10.15
C ILE A 266 -17.21 37.28 11.26
N GLN A 267 -17.20 38.61 11.13
CA GLN A 267 -16.63 39.55 12.11
C GLN A 267 -15.20 39.25 12.54
N ASN A 268 -14.40 38.65 11.64
CA ASN A 268 -13.04 38.20 11.92
C ASN A 268 -12.92 37.21 13.11
N GLN A 269 -13.98 36.47 13.39
CA GLN A 269 -13.98 35.40 14.39
C GLN A 269 -13.72 34.06 13.74
N VAL A 270 -12.70 33.34 14.22
CA VAL A 270 -12.35 32.02 13.69
C VAL A 270 -13.41 30.99 14.06
N VAL A 271 -14.05 30.39 13.05
CA VAL A 271 -15.03 29.31 13.17
C VAL A 271 -14.43 28.04 12.58
N ILE A 272 -14.44 26.95 13.33
CA ILE A 272 -13.91 25.63 12.92
C ILE A 272 -15.04 24.78 12.31
N GLY A 273 -14.75 24.08 11.20
CA GLY A 273 -15.69 23.19 10.53
C GLY A 273 -16.66 23.92 9.60
N ALA A 274 -16.21 24.96 8.87
CA ALA A 274 -17.06 25.74 7.97
C ALA A 274 -17.60 24.89 6.81
N GLN A 275 -16.74 24.37 5.94
CA GLN A 275 -17.12 23.59 4.77
C GLN A 275 -16.43 22.21 4.71
N GLY A 276 -15.36 22.00 5.47
CA GLY A 276 -14.61 20.75 5.54
C GLY A 276 -14.66 20.15 6.94
N ALA A 277 -13.85 19.12 7.16
CA ALA A 277 -13.79 18.41 8.43
C ALA A 277 -13.53 19.37 9.61
N ARG A 278 -14.35 19.23 10.63
CA ARG A 278 -14.22 19.95 11.89
C ARG A 278 -13.13 19.36 12.77
N GLU A 279 -12.97 18.04 12.69
CA GLU A 279 -11.95 17.31 13.43
C GLU A 279 -11.06 16.55 12.45
N VAL A 280 -9.76 16.72 12.61
CA VAL A 280 -8.75 15.97 11.88
C VAL A 280 -7.90 15.21 12.88
N ASN A 281 -7.86 13.90 12.73
CA ASN A 281 -7.18 12.97 13.62
C ASN A 281 -6.13 12.21 12.83
N LEU A 282 -4.87 12.25 13.25
CA LEU A 282 -3.78 11.48 12.68
C LEU A 282 -3.37 10.36 13.64
N ILE A 283 -3.37 9.13 13.16
CA ILE A 283 -2.85 7.96 13.87
C ILE A 283 -1.53 7.55 13.21
N LEU A 284 -0.44 7.73 13.95
CA LEU A 284 0.89 7.27 13.54
C LEU A 284 1.13 5.88 14.12
N ILE A 285 1.23 4.89 13.26
CA ILE A 285 1.40 3.48 13.66
C ILE A 285 2.85 3.02 13.50
N ASP A 286 3.36 2.33 14.53
CA ASP A 286 4.65 1.60 14.46
C ASP A 286 4.49 0.24 13.76
N ASN A 287 3.76 -0.66 14.34
CA ASN A 287 3.49 -2.00 13.81
C ASN A 287 4.73 -2.69 13.21
N GLY A 288 5.83 -2.73 13.96
CA GLY A 288 7.07 -3.40 13.56
C GLY A 288 8.08 -2.51 12.82
N ARG A 289 7.76 -1.24 12.52
CA ARG A 289 8.68 -0.31 11.84
C ARG A 289 9.94 -0.03 12.66
N THR A 290 9.80 0.15 13.98
CA THR A 290 10.94 0.30 14.89
C THR A 290 11.80 -0.96 14.93
N LYS A 291 11.21 -2.17 14.80
CA LYS A 291 11.97 -3.42 14.71
C LYS A 291 12.77 -3.49 13.41
N LEU A 292 12.16 -3.09 12.27
CA LEU A 292 12.87 -3.00 10.99
C LEU A 292 14.10 -2.10 11.06
N LEU A 293 14.02 -0.94 11.74
CA LEU A 293 15.17 -0.06 11.96
C LEU A 293 16.27 -0.75 12.78
N LYS A 294 15.91 -1.37 13.89
CA LYS A 294 16.88 -2.01 14.80
C LYS A 294 17.59 -3.22 14.20
N GLU A 295 16.90 -3.95 13.33
CA GLU A 295 17.41 -5.17 12.71
C GLU A 295 18.10 -4.91 11.34
N GLY A 296 18.27 -3.63 10.96
CA GLY A 296 18.95 -3.22 9.72
C GLY A 296 18.15 -3.57 8.45
N PHE A 297 16.83 -3.43 8.53
CA PHE A 297 15.90 -3.51 7.39
C PHE A 297 15.27 -2.14 7.09
N GLU A 298 15.95 -1.07 7.48
CA GLU A 298 15.48 0.32 7.35
C GLU A 298 15.09 0.70 5.92
N GLU A 299 15.73 0.13 4.90
CA GLU A 299 15.38 0.40 3.50
C GLU A 299 13.90 0.09 3.18
N ILE A 300 13.26 -0.86 3.90
CA ILE A 300 11.83 -1.14 3.73
C ILE A 300 10.98 0.10 4.02
N LEU A 301 11.43 0.96 4.91
CA LEU A 301 10.76 2.20 5.30
C LEU A 301 10.95 3.35 4.29
N TYR A 302 11.86 3.20 3.31
CA TYR A 302 11.98 4.16 2.22
C TYR A 302 10.80 4.06 1.23
N CYS A 303 10.04 2.96 1.28
CA CYS A 303 9.02 2.65 0.30
C CYS A 303 7.90 3.72 0.23
N ILE A 304 7.67 4.25 -0.98
CA ILE A 304 6.59 5.20 -1.29
C ILE A 304 5.29 4.52 -1.75
N ASN A 305 5.22 3.19 -1.72
CA ASN A 305 4.06 2.36 -2.09
C ASN A 305 3.57 2.54 -3.55
N CYS A 306 4.45 2.87 -4.49
CA CYS A 306 4.10 3.08 -5.91
C CYS A 306 3.75 1.79 -6.68
N GLY A 307 4.03 0.60 -6.16
CA GLY A 307 3.73 -0.69 -6.82
C GLY A 307 4.67 -1.09 -7.97
N ALA A 308 5.62 -0.24 -8.39
CA ALA A 308 6.49 -0.52 -9.54
C ALA A 308 7.28 -1.84 -9.42
N CYS A 309 7.68 -2.23 -8.22
CA CYS A 309 8.39 -3.49 -7.98
C CYS A 309 7.56 -4.73 -8.32
N LEU A 310 6.23 -4.67 -8.23
CA LEU A 310 5.30 -5.76 -8.58
C LEU A 310 5.16 -5.89 -10.10
N ASN A 311 5.10 -4.76 -10.80
CA ASN A 311 4.94 -4.73 -12.26
C ASN A 311 6.05 -5.49 -12.99
N PHE A 312 7.25 -5.59 -12.40
CA PHE A 312 8.40 -6.28 -13.01
C PHE A 312 8.79 -7.57 -12.30
N CYS A 313 8.00 -8.02 -11.32
CA CYS A 313 8.32 -9.22 -10.55
C CYS A 313 7.81 -10.50 -11.22
N PRO A 314 8.71 -11.41 -11.68
CA PRO A 314 8.29 -12.65 -12.33
C PRO A 314 7.47 -13.55 -11.40
N VAL A 315 7.74 -13.52 -10.09
CA VAL A 315 7.00 -14.32 -9.10
C VAL A 315 5.58 -13.78 -8.93
N PHE A 316 5.43 -12.45 -8.77
CA PHE A 316 4.11 -11.82 -8.65
C PHE A 316 3.24 -12.09 -9.89
N HIS A 317 3.83 -12.10 -11.07
CA HIS A 317 3.11 -12.42 -12.31
C HIS A 317 2.64 -13.87 -12.42
N GLN A 318 3.16 -14.78 -11.58
CA GLN A 318 2.70 -16.17 -11.54
C GLN A 318 1.66 -16.43 -10.46
N ILE A 319 1.86 -15.90 -9.26
CA ILE A 319 1.06 -16.24 -8.08
C ILE A 319 0.30 -15.06 -7.46
N GLY A 320 0.41 -13.85 -8.03
CA GLY A 320 -0.35 -12.67 -7.62
C GLY A 320 -0.28 -12.38 -6.12
N ARG A 321 -1.45 -12.24 -5.48
CA ARG A 321 -1.58 -11.99 -4.04
C ARG A 321 -0.91 -12.99 -3.14
N ASN A 322 -0.72 -14.23 -3.60
CA ASN A 322 -0.03 -15.25 -2.81
C ASN A 322 1.45 -14.91 -2.58
N TYR A 323 1.97 -13.86 -3.26
CA TYR A 323 3.31 -13.31 -3.04
C TYR A 323 3.22 -12.02 -2.22
N GLY A 324 3.08 -12.16 -0.91
CA GLY A 324 2.95 -11.08 0.05
C GLY A 324 1.99 -11.40 1.20
N SER A 325 1.68 -10.41 2.03
CA SER A 325 0.69 -10.45 3.09
C SER A 325 -0.25 -9.24 2.98
N LYS A 326 -0.29 -8.37 3.99
CA LYS A 326 -1.01 -7.07 3.96
C LYS A 326 -0.46 -6.14 2.86
N TYR A 327 0.82 -6.20 2.61
CA TYR A 327 1.48 -5.64 1.44
C TYR A 327 1.90 -6.76 0.50
N LEU A 328 1.90 -6.48 -0.81
CA LEU A 328 2.26 -7.46 -1.83
C LEU A 328 3.75 -7.41 -2.17
N GLY A 329 4.26 -8.52 -2.70
CA GLY A 329 5.63 -8.66 -3.13
C GLY A 329 6.65 -8.81 -2.01
N SER A 330 7.93 -8.78 -2.38
CA SER A 330 9.05 -8.95 -1.42
C SER A 330 9.01 -7.94 -0.27
N LYS A 331 8.61 -6.68 -0.52
CA LYS A 331 8.41 -5.67 0.53
C LYS A 331 7.40 -6.13 1.56
N GLY A 332 6.28 -6.68 1.10
CA GLY A 332 5.22 -7.15 2.00
C GLY A 332 5.63 -8.36 2.82
N ILE A 333 6.39 -9.28 2.23
CA ILE A 333 6.91 -10.47 2.91
C ILE A 333 7.87 -10.06 4.04
N ILE A 334 8.81 -9.14 3.74
CA ILE A 334 9.77 -8.66 4.73
C ILE A 334 9.03 -7.93 5.86
N PHE A 335 8.11 -7.02 5.50
CA PHE A 335 7.32 -6.28 6.48
C PHE A 335 6.51 -7.22 7.39
N ALA A 336 5.84 -8.24 6.84
CA ALA A 336 5.07 -9.23 7.60
C ALA A 336 5.93 -10.01 8.62
N GLY A 337 7.21 -10.24 8.31
CA GLY A 337 8.15 -10.86 9.24
C GLY A 337 8.32 -10.09 10.55
N PHE A 338 8.20 -8.77 10.51
CA PHE A 338 8.41 -7.88 11.66
C PHE A 338 7.10 -7.33 12.26
N SER A 339 6.05 -7.20 11.46
CA SER A 339 4.74 -6.70 11.91
C SER A 339 3.78 -7.80 12.36
N GLU A 340 3.92 -9.01 11.81
CA GLU A 340 3.07 -10.16 12.15
C GLU A 340 3.91 -11.28 12.78
N SER A 341 4.64 -12.06 11.97
CA SER A 341 5.56 -13.10 12.44
C SER A 341 6.48 -13.60 11.32
N PHE A 342 7.62 -14.19 11.68
CA PHE A 342 8.49 -14.86 10.72
C PHE A 342 7.81 -16.04 10.02
N LYS A 343 6.92 -16.77 10.72
CA LYS A 343 6.09 -17.80 10.11
C LYS A 343 5.21 -17.23 9.00
N LYS A 344 4.63 -16.05 9.21
CA LYS A 344 3.82 -15.36 8.19
C LYS A 344 4.63 -15.02 6.95
N ALA A 345 5.89 -14.59 7.10
CA ALA A 345 6.78 -14.36 5.98
C ALA A 345 7.02 -15.65 5.16
N VAL A 346 7.19 -16.81 5.82
CA VAL A 346 7.29 -18.11 5.16
C VAL A 346 5.99 -18.45 4.41
N ASP A 347 4.86 -18.29 5.08
CA ASP A 347 3.53 -18.58 4.51
C ASP A 347 3.19 -17.66 3.32
N SER A 348 3.83 -16.48 3.26
CA SER A 348 3.72 -15.49 2.16
C SER A 348 4.70 -15.74 1.01
N ASN A 349 5.26 -16.95 0.89
CA ASN A 349 6.14 -17.39 -0.21
C ASN A 349 7.50 -16.67 -0.26
N CYS A 350 8.16 -16.40 0.88
CA CYS A 350 9.48 -15.74 0.92
C CYS A 350 10.57 -16.50 0.13
N PHE A 351 10.49 -17.83 0.05
CA PHE A 351 11.44 -18.66 -0.68
C PHE A 351 11.23 -18.66 -2.21
N SER A 352 10.13 -18.08 -2.70
CA SER A 352 9.86 -17.99 -4.15
C SER A 352 10.61 -16.84 -4.84
N CYS A 353 11.21 -15.89 -4.10
CA CYS A 353 12.00 -14.82 -4.70
C CYS A 353 13.22 -15.36 -5.45
N THR A 354 13.30 -15.05 -6.74
CA THR A 354 14.39 -15.50 -7.64
C THR A 354 15.64 -14.61 -7.61
N SER A 355 15.61 -13.54 -6.79
CA SER A 355 16.71 -12.55 -6.70
C SER A 355 17.12 -11.92 -8.04
N CYS A 356 16.19 -11.78 -9.00
CA CYS A 356 16.44 -11.31 -10.37
C CYS A 356 16.76 -9.80 -10.47
N MET A 357 16.78 -9.05 -9.39
CA MET A 357 17.05 -7.60 -9.29
C MET A 357 16.05 -6.68 -10.01
N ALA A 358 15.04 -7.18 -10.71
CA ALA A 358 14.08 -6.35 -11.45
C ALA A 358 13.34 -5.32 -10.56
N CYS A 359 12.98 -5.69 -9.34
CA CYS A 359 12.37 -4.77 -8.36
C CYS A 359 13.31 -3.64 -7.94
N TYR A 360 14.61 -3.90 -7.76
CA TYR A 360 15.61 -2.88 -7.43
C TYR A 360 15.81 -1.90 -8.59
N GLN A 361 16.00 -2.41 -9.81
CA GLN A 361 16.19 -1.59 -11.01
C GLN A 361 15.03 -0.64 -11.28
N ASN A 362 13.81 -1.02 -10.88
CA ASN A 362 12.60 -0.24 -11.08
C ASN A 362 12.13 0.52 -9.83
N CYS A 363 12.84 0.44 -8.70
CA CYS A 363 12.46 1.15 -7.48
C CYS A 363 12.88 2.62 -7.52
N PRO A 364 11.95 3.59 -7.37
CA PRO A 364 12.29 5.01 -7.38
C PRO A 364 13.19 5.42 -6.21
N VAL A 365 13.15 4.69 -5.11
CA VAL A 365 13.93 4.95 -3.89
C VAL A 365 15.00 3.88 -3.64
N LYS A 366 15.40 3.15 -4.68
CA LYS A 366 16.54 2.21 -4.71
C LYS A 366 16.57 1.17 -3.58
N ILE A 367 15.41 0.65 -3.14
CA ILE A 367 15.36 -0.41 -2.12
C ILE A 367 15.88 -1.72 -2.70
N ASN A 368 16.91 -2.29 -2.09
CA ASN A 368 17.47 -3.57 -2.51
C ASN A 368 16.68 -4.76 -1.92
N LEU A 369 15.42 -4.93 -2.37
CA LEU A 369 14.55 -6.01 -1.90
C LEU A 369 15.17 -7.41 -2.03
N PRO A 370 15.90 -7.78 -3.11
CA PRO A 370 16.56 -9.08 -3.19
C PRO A 370 17.57 -9.33 -2.08
N GLU A 371 18.38 -8.34 -1.73
CA GLU A 371 19.36 -8.49 -0.65
C GLU A 371 18.69 -8.57 0.72
N LEU A 372 17.69 -7.73 0.96
CA LEU A 372 16.88 -7.79 2.19
C LEU A 372 16.13 -9.12 2.31
N MET A 373 15.70 -9.72 1.19
CA MET A 373 15.07 -11.04 1.18
C MET A 373 16.08 -12.15 1.56
N LYS A 374 17.32 -12.07 1.08
CA LYS A 374 18.37 -13.00 1.51
C LYS A 374 18.64 -12.86 3.01
N LYS A 375 18.76 -11.62 3.50
CA LYS A 375 18.93 -11.33 4.92
C LYS A 375 17.77 -11.93 5.74
N LEU A 376 16.52 -11.74 5.32
CA LEU A 376 15.35 -12.33 5.97
C LEU A 376 15.43 -13.86 6.00
N ARG A 377 15.80 -14.52 4.89
CA ARG A 377 15.98 -15.97 4.84
C ARG A 377 17.03 -16.48 5.87
N GLY A 378 18.09 -15.70 6.09
CA GLY A 378 19.07 -16.00 7.14
C GLY A 378 18.48 -15.94 8.56
N TYR A 379 17.54 -15.03 8.84
CA TYR A 379 16.77 -15.02 10.09
C TYR A 379 15.87 -16.24 10.21
N LEU A 380 15.15 -16.59 9.13
CA LEU A 380 14.26 -17.76 9.10
C LEU A 380 15.01 -19.08 9.32
N GLU A 381 16.25 -19.19 8.83
CA GLU A 381 17.10 -20.35 9.06
C GLU A 381 17.46 -20.49 10.52
N LYS A 382 17.89 -19.41 11.17
CA LYS A 382 18.22 -19.41 12.62
C LYS A 382 17.03 -19.82 13.48
N GLU A 383 15.81 -19.44 13.09
CA GLU A 383 14.55 -19.79 13.75
C GLU A 383 14.00 -21.18 13.35
N ASN A 384 14.74 -21.97 12.55
CA ASN A 384 14.26 -23.24 11.97
C ASN A 384 12.95 -23.15 11.17
N LEU A 385 12.63 -21.97 10.67
CA LEU A 385 11.43 -21.67 9.89
C LEU A 385 11.68 -21.83 8.39
N GLN A 386 11.98 -23.05 7.95
CA GLN A 386 12.20 -23.39 6.54
C GLN A 386 11.04 -24.25 6.02
N THR A 387 10.85 -24.25 4.68
CA THR A 387 9.93 -25.21 4.08
C THR A 387 10.53 -26.62 4.15
N GLY A 388 9.69 -27.66 4.18
CA GLY A 388 10.16 -29.06 4.16
C GLY A 388 11.06 -29.33 2.97
N VAL A 389 10.70 -28.80 1.79
CA VAL A 389 11.51 -28.90 0.56
C VAL A 389 12.90 -28.27 0.75
N ASN A 390 12.98 -27.10 1.37
CA ASN A 390 14.26 -26.42 1.56
C ASN A 390 15.16 -27.19 2.57
N LYS A 391 14.57 -27.77 3.62
CA LYS A 391 15.30 -28.64 4.56
C LYS A 391 15.86 -29.87 3.85
N GLU A 392 15.03 -30.55 3.07
CA GLU A 392 15.43 -31.74 2.28
C GLU A 392 16.58 -31.40 1.31
N MET A 393 16.50 -30.27 0.60
CA MET A 393 17.60 -29.82 -0.28
C MET A 393 18.90 -29.57 0.50
N ILE A 394 18.83 -28.93 1.66
CA ILE A 394 20.02 -28.65 2.49
C ILE A 394 20.62 -29.95 3.00
N GLU A 395 19.81 -30.87 3.48
CA GLU A 395 20.26 -32.21 3.92
C GLU A 395 20.92 -32.98 2.79
N ASN A 396 20.31 -33.01 1.61
CA ASN A 396 20.87 -33.63 0.42
C ASN A 396 22.23 -33.01 0.02
N ILE A 397 22.35 -31.68 0.07
CA ILE A 397 23.63 -31.01 -0.24
C ILE A 397 24.70 -31.40 0.79
N ARG A 398 24.35 -31.48 2.07
CA ARG A 398 25.29 -31.87 3.13
C ARG A 398 25.74 -33.33 3.01
N GLU A 399 24.82 -34.21 2.66
CA GLU A 399 25.08 -35.65 2.60
C GLU A 399 25.68 -36.10 1.23
N PHE A 400 25.15 -35.57 0.12
CA PHE A 400 25.48 -36.04 -1.23
C PHE A 400 26.20 -34.99 -2.09
N GLY A 401 26.43 -33.77 -1.61
CA GLY A 401 27.07 -32.68 -2.34
C GLY A 401 26.21 -32.07 -3.44
N ASN A 402 24.93 -32.44 -3.53
CA ASN A 402 23.96 -31.91 -4.50
C ASN A 402 22.55 -31.83 -3.89
N PRO A 403 21.62 -30.95 -4.39
CA PRO A 403 20.31 -30.77 -3.82
C PRO A 403 19.33 -31.94 -4.05
N PHE A 404 19.64 -32.84 -4.98
CA PHE A 404 18.73 -33.89 -5.43
C PHE A 404 18.87 -35.22 -4.67
N GLY A 405 19.80 -35.30 -3.74
CA GLY A 405 20.12 -36.52 -2.96
C GLY A 405 21.00 -37.50 -3.75
N LYS A 406 20.78 -38.77 -3.49
CA LYS A 406 21.55 -39.82 -4.18
C LYS A 406 21.16 -39.89 -5.66
N THR A 407 22.09 -39.52 -6.52
CA THR A 407 21.93 -39.58 -7.98
C THR A 407 22.66 -40.76 -8.57
N GLU A 408 22.16 -41.32 -9.67
CA GLU A 408 22.82 -42.33 -10.46
C GLU A 408 23.31 -41.71 -11.77
N GLU A 409 24.51 -42.08 -12.21
CA GLU A 409 25.10 -41.58 -13.46
C GLU A 409 24.20 -41.88 -14.66
N GLY A 410 23.93 -40.85 -15.48
CA GLY A 410 23.06 -40.95 -16.65
C GLY A 410 21.56 -40.97 -16.38
N LYS A 411 21.10 -40.84 -15.11
CA LYS A 411 19.69 -40.78 -14.78
C LYS A 411 19.26 -39.39 -14.27
N ILE A 412 18.09 -38.94 -14.72
CA ILE A 412 17.48 -37.71 -14.22
C ILE A 412 16.99 -37.96 -12.78
N PRO A 413 17.28 -37.10 -11.81
CA PRO A 413 16.78 -37.22 -10.45
C PRO A 413 15.24 -37.32 -10.42
N LYS A 414 14.70 -38.14 -9.53
CA LYS A 414 13.24 -38.35 -9.41
C LYS A 414 12.49 -37.06 -9.01
N ARG A 415 13.16 -36.14 -8.35
CA ARG A 415 12.59 -34.87 -7.90
C ARG A 415 13.50 -33.71 -8.27
N LEU A 416 12.96 -32.77 -9.01
CA LEU A 416 13.61 -31.51 -9.37
C LEU A 416 12.96 -30.40 -8.54
N TYR A 417 13.75 -29.68 -7.74
CA TYR A 417 13.23 -28.65 -6.81
C TYR A 417 13.17 -27.26 -7.43
N CYS A 418 13.67 -27.10 -8.62
CA CYS A 418 13.85 -25.82 -9.30
C CYS A 418 12.72 -25.46 -10.28
N CYS A 419 11.67 -26.27 -10.33
CA CYS A 419 10.56 -26.06 -11.27
C CYS A 419 9.23 -25.96 -10.54
#